data_2968e066105f8cb63e5c83896b0d776e
#
_entry.id   2968e066105f8cb63e5c83896b0d776e
#
_cell.length_a   1.000
_cell.length_b   1.000
_cell.length_c   1.000
_cell.angle_alpha   90.00
_cell.angle_beta   90.00
_cell.angle_gamma   90.00
#
_symmetry.space_group_name_H-M   'P 1'
#
loop_
_entity.id
_entity.type
_entity.pdbx_description
1 polymer ?
#
loop_
_entity_poly.entity_id
_entity_poly.type
_entity_poly.pdbx_seq_one_letter_code
_entity_poly.pdbx_strand_id
1 'polypeptide(L)'
;MTLKTKSTLFLQIILSISLAVSALQVNARDLAEIKESGVLRHIGVPYANFVTLYSEGGKKVEGGLDVELMKGFAAHLGLQYQFVAARWSNVFSLLNGRKIQYINQQVVLGDQQPVQGDVIANGVTTLDWRREVVDFADPYFPSAVWLVARADSELQPITPKGRLSEDILQVKALLKGRDVLAMKQSCLDPDLYNLELTGANVILPVKARNLNEMVPAILNNDAESTLLDVADTLIALQKWPGEIKVVGPISPEQHMAAAFRKNSPQLRKAFNLYLKQIRADGSYNKMVKKYYPAVFHFYGEFFSTAIEEI
;
A
#
# COMPACT_ATOMS: atom_id res chain seq x y z
N MET A 1 -16.65 57.05 -37.71
CA MET A 1 -17.22 55.66 -37.79
C MET A 1 -16.09 54.61 -37.65
N THR A 2 -15.25 54.63 -36.61
CA THR A 2 -14.06 53.76 -36.49
C THR A 2 -13.72 53.30 -35.07
N LEU A 3 -14.61 53.49 -34.09
CA LEU A 3 -14.34 53.03 -32.70
C LEU A 3 -15.07 51.72 -32.29
N LYS A 4 -16.13 51.31 -33.00
CA LYS A 4 -16.94 50.11 -32.65
C LYS A 4 -16.31 48.80 -33.11
N THR A 5 -15.45 48.78 -34.13
CA THR A 5 -14.87 47.53 -34.70
C THR A 5 -13.64 47.01 -33.91
N LYS A 6 -12.94 47.86 -33.19
CA LYS A 6 -11.76 47.43 -32.36
C LYS A 6 -12.17 46.74 -31.06
N SER A 7 -13.33 47.12 -30.49
CA SER A 7 -13.81 46.56 -29.22
C SER A 7 -14.34 45.13 -29.37
N THR A 8 -14.94 44.78 -30.49
CA THR A 8 -15.48 43.44 -30.77
C THR A 8 -14.34 42.42 -31.04
N LEU A 9 -13.29 42.84 -31.69
CA LEU A 9 -12.15 41.97 -31.96
C LEU A 9 -11.35 41.61 -30.69
N PHE A 10 -11.22 42.56 -29.77
CA PHE A 10 -10.56 42.34 -28.48
C PHE A 10 -11.37 41.42 -27.56
N LEU A 11 -12.70 41.53 -27.58
CA LEU A 11 -13.61 40.66 -26.82
C LEU A 11 -13.62 39.22 -27.34
N GLN A 12 -13.48 39.01 -28.65
CA GLN A 12 -13.40 37.67 -29.27
C GLN A 12 -12.05 37.00 -28.98
N ILE A 13 -10.95 37.74 -28.90
CA ILE A 13 -9.62 37.21 -28.56
C ILE A 13 -9.57 36.79 -27.07
N ILE A 14 -10.17 37.57 -26.18
CA ILE A 14 -10.23 37.23 -24.73
C ILE A 14 -11.13 36.00 -24.53
N LEU A 15 -12.23 35.88 -25.27
CA LEU A 15 -13.13 34.70 -25.18
C LEU A 15 -12.45 33.43 -25.72
N SER A 16 -11.63 33.55 -26.77
CA SER A 16 -10.88 32.42 -27.36
C SER A 16 -9.76 31.94 -26.44
N ILE A 17 -9.10 32.82 -25.69
CA ILE A 17 -8.06 32.49 -24.73
C ILE A 17 -8.69 31.84 -23.49
N SER A 18 -9.89 32.25 -23.06
CA SER A 18 -10.60 31.64 -21.93
C SER A 18 -11.09 30.21 -22.23
N LEU A 19 -11.39 29.87 -23.47
CA LEU A 19 -11.77 28.49 -23.87
C LEU A 19 -10.56 27.56 -23.97
N ALA A 20 -9.36 28.07 -24.23
CA ALA A 20 -8.14 27.25 -24.34
C ALA A 20 -7.55 26.83 -22.98
N VAL A 21 -7.92 27.54 -21.87
CA VAL A 21 -7.43 27.21 -20.52
C VAL A 21 -8.28 26.14 -19.83
N SER A 22 -9.49 25.85 -20.34
CA SER A 22 -10.41 24.88 -19.72
C SER A 22 -10.16 23.41 -20.07
N ALA A 23 -9.12 23.07 -20.85
CA ALA A 23 -8.87 21.72 -21.36
C ALA A 23 -7.70 20.97 -20.73
N LEU A 24 -7.15 21.45 -19.63
CA LEU A 24 -6.22 20.67 -18.81
C LEU A 24 -6.98 19.92 -17.71
N GLN A 25 -8.03 19.20 -18.06
CA GLN A 25 -8.39 18.04 -17.27
C GLN A 25 -7.25 17.05 -17.44
N VAL A 26 -6.50 16.85 -16.38
CA VAL A 26 -5.50 15.76 -16.32
C VAL A 26 -6.30 14.46 -16.36
N ASN A 27 -6.64 14.03 -17.58
CA ASN A 27 -7.26 12.74 -17.81
C ASN A 27 -6.35 11.65 -17.20
N ALA A 28 -6.99 10.69 -16.58
CA ALA A 28 -6.32 9.50 -16.10
C ALA A 28 -5.58 8.85 -17.29
N ARG A 29 -4.25 8.73 -17.16
CA ARG A 29 -3.37 8.23 -18.24
C ARG A 29 -3.33 6.71 -18.19
N ASP A 30 -3.41 6.03 -19.32
CA ASP A 30 -3.01 4.63 -19.48
C ASP A 30 -1.60 4.55 -20.12
N LEU A 31 -1.15 3.40 -20.54
CA LEU A 31 0.20 3.14 -21.03
C LEU A 31 0.63 4.05 -22.17
N ALA A 32 -0.27 4.36 -23.13
CA ALA A 32 0.04 5.19 -24.28
C ALA A 32 0.42 6.62 -23.87
N GLU A 33 -0.42 7.27 -23.08
CA GLU A 33 -0.21 8.64 -22.61
C GLU A 33 0.98 8.74 -21.63
N ILE A 34 1.25 7.65 -20.88
CA ILE A 34 2.40 7.57 -20.00
C ILE A 34 3.69 7.50 -20.84
N LYS A 35 3.71 6.70 -21.89
CA LYS A 35 4.84 6.64 -22.85
C LYS A 35 5.08 7.97 -23.55
N GLU A 36 4.03 8.65 -23.99
CA GLU A 36 4.12 9.97 -24.58
C GLU A 36 4.70 11.01 -23.62
N SER A 37 4.31 10.96 -22.34
CA SER A 37 4.85 11.86 -21.32
C SER A 37 6.30 11.57 -20.92
N GLY A 38 6.81 10.37 -21.22
CA GLY A 38 8.15 9.92 -20.85
C GLY A 38 8.36 9.64 -19.36
N VAL A 39 7.31 9.67 -18.50
CA VAL A 39 7.44 9.58 -17.06
C VAL A 39 6.42 8.62 -16.45
N LEU A 40 6.89 7.65 -15.64
CA LEU A 40 6.08 6.81 -14.76
C LEU A 40 6.05 7.42 -13.35
N ARG A 41 4.87 7.76 -12.84
CA ARG A 41 4.67 8.34 -11.52
C ARG A 41 4.24 7.26 -10.53
N HIS A 42 5.13 6.87 -9.62
CA HIS A 42 4.91 5.90 -8.57
C HIS A 42 4.46 6.58 -7.28
N ILE A 43 3.24 6.30 -6.84
CA ILE A 43 2.72 6.75 -5.54
C ILE A 43 3.12 5.74 -4.47
N GLY A 44 3.82 6.21 -3.44
CA GLY A 44 4.26 5.36 -2.33
C GLY A 44 4.06 6.01 -0.97
N VAL A 45 3.74 5.16 0.01
CA VAL A 45 3.66 5.52 1.43
C VAL A 45 4.86 4.89 2.12
N PRO A 46 5.64 5.61 2.95
CA PRO A 46 6.69 5.00 3.75
C PRO A 46 6.13 3.89 4.63
N TYR A 47 6.60 2.65 4.38
CA TYR A 47 6.07 1.47 5.05
C TYR A 47 7.05 0.30 4.98
N ALA A 48 7.40 -0.26 6.14
CA ALA A 48 8.34 -1.38 6.30
C ALA A 48 9.59 -1.19 5.39
N ASN A 49 10.01 -2.22 4.68
CA ASN A 49 11.07 -2.13 3.68
C ASN A 49 10.53 -2.07 2.23
N PHE A 50 9.22 -1.83 2.04
CA PHE A 50 8.65 -1.61 0.70
C PHE A 50 8.98 -0.22 0.18
N VAL A 51 8.75 0.81 1.00
CA VAL A 51 9.09 2.19 0.71
C VAL A 51 9.76 2.81 1.92
N THR A 52 11.00 3.23 1.76
CA THR A 52 11.78 3.94 2.77
C THR A 52 12.16 5.32 2.26
N LEU A 53 12.13 6.32 3.13
CA LEU A 53 12.60 7.67 2.83
C LEU A 53 13.75 8.00 3.78
N TYR A 54 14.89 8.36 3.23
CA TYR A 54 16.08 8.72 4.00
C TYR A 54 16.71 10.00 3.43
N SER A 55 17.66 10.59 4.16
CA SER A 55 18.40 11.77 3.69
C SER A 55 19.81 11.34 3.32
N GLU A 56 20.23 11.67 2.10
CA GLU A 56 21.58 11.45 1.62
C GLU A 56 22.11 12.77 1.02
N GLY A 57 23.20 13.27 1.60
CA GLY A 57 23.76 14.57 1.18
C GLY A 57 22.76 15.76 1.27
N GLY A 58 21.82 15.73 2.22
CA GLY A 58 20.78 16.75 2.39
C GLY A 58 19.60 16.64 1.41
N LYS A 59 19.60 15.64 0.52
CA LYS A 59 18.48 15.36 -0.39
C LYS A 59 17.65 14.18 0.15
N LYS A 60 16.32 14.26 -0.02
CA LYS A 60 15.44 13.12 0.25
C LYS A 60 15.61 12.09 -0.86
N VAL A 61 15.87 10.85 -0.46
CA VAL A 61 16.03 9.70 -1.36
C VAL A 61 15.02 8.63 -0.96
N GLU A 62 14.38 8.07 -1.94
CA GLU A 62 13.49 6.93 -1.76
C GLU A 62 14.21 5.61 -2.08
N GLY A 63 13.93 4.58 -1.27
CA GLY A 63 14.42 3.22 -1.41
C GLY A 63 13.37 2.19 -1.00
N GLY A 64 13.75 0.94 -0.98
CA GLY A 64 12.89 -0.19 -0.61
C GLY A 64 12.51 -1.06 -1.80
N LEU A 65 11.87 -2.20 -1.49
CA LEU A 65 11.52 -3.22 -2.48
C LEU A 65 10.65 -2.66 -3.60
N ASP A 66 9.60 -1.92 -3.27
CA ASP A 66 8.65 -1.42 -4.25
C ASP A 66 9.21 -0.24 -5.06
N VAL A 67 10.10 0.55 -4.45
CA VAL A 67 10.82 1.61 -5.17
C VAL A 67 11.77 0.98 -6.20
N GLU A 68 12.51 -0.08 -5.83
CA GLU A 68 13.40 -0.78 -6.76
C GLU A 68 12.61 -1.48 -7.88
N LEU A 69 11.49 -2.13 -7.54
CA LEU A 69 10.57 -2.77 -8.49
C LEU A 69 10.02 -1.75 -9.50
N MET A 70 9.55 -0.59 -9.03
CA MET A 70 8.97 0.44 -9.90
C MET A 70 10.04 1.19 -10.73
N LYS A 71 11.25 1.40 -10.20
CA LYS A 71 12.39 1.92 -10.98
C LYS A 71 12.76 0.96 -12.11
N GLY A 72 12.78 -0.36 -11.83
CA GLY A 72 13.00 -1.39 -12.84
C GLY A 72 11.89 -1.42 -13.89
N PHE A 73 10.62 -1.30 -13.49
CA PHE A 73 9.49 -1.22 -14.42
C PHE A 73 9.54 0.02 -15.31
N ALA A 74 9.85 1.20 -14.75
CA ALA A 74 10.03 2.41 -15.54
C ALA A 74 11.17 2.24 -16.58
N ALA A 75 12.31 1.70 -16.17
CA ALA A 75 13.43 1.43 -17.09
C ALA A 75 13.07 0.41 -18.18
N HIS A 76 12.32 -0.66 -17.85
CA HIS A 76 11.81 -1.64 -18.81
C HIS A 76 10.91 -0.99 -19.88
N LEU A 77 10.14 0.04 -19.51
CA LEU A 77 9.30 0.80 -20.43
C LEU A 77 10.05 1.93 -21.19
N GLY A 78 11.32 2.19 -20.86
CA GLY A 78 12.09 3.32 -21.39
C GLY A 78 11.65 4.68 -20.85
N LEU A 79 11.11 4.72 -19.61
CA LEU A 79 10.55 5.91 -18.98
C LEU A 79 11.42 6.41 -17.83
N GLN A 80 11.33 7.71 -17.55
CA GLN A 80 11.85 8.28 -16.31
C GLN A 80 10.97 7.86 -15.14
N TYR A 81 11.59 7.57 -14.01
CA TYR A 81 10.89 7.28 -12.76
C TYR A 81 10.68 8.56 -11.94
N GLN A 82 9.47 8.75 -11.43
CA GLN A 82 9.13 9.82 -10.50
C GLN A 82 8.41 9.27 -9.28
N PHE A 83 8.92 9.55 -8.09
CA PHE A 83 8.25 9.18 -6.84
C PHE A 83 7.27 10.26 -6.40
N VAL A 84 6.09 9.85 -5.97
CA VAL A 84 5.03 10.70 -5.41
C VAL A 84 4.73 10.24 -3.99
N ALA A 85 5.15 11.01 -3.01
CA ALA A 85 4.92 10.69 -1.61
C ALA A 85 3.44 10.83 -1.23
N ALA A 86 2.92 9.85 -0.51
CA ALA A 86 1.53 9.79 -0.06
C ALA A 86 1.42 9.42 1.42
N ARG A 87 0.19 9.39 1.92
CA ARG A 87 -0.22 8.80 3.20
C ARG A 87 -1.29 7.76 2.94
N TRP A 88 -1.47 6.80 3.84
CA TRP A 88 -2.54 5.81 3.71
C TRP A 88 -3.92 6.44 3.55
N SER A 89 -4.19 7.56 4.20
CA SER A 89 -5.46 8.28 4.12
C SER A 89 -5.76 8.93 2.75
N ASN A 90 -4.76 9.05 1.85
CA ASN A 90 -4.96 9.71 0.56
C ASN A 90 -4.39 8.96 -0.65
N VAL A 91 -3.67 7.85 -0.47
CA VAL A 91 -2.95 7.15 -1.55
C VAL A 91 -3.87 6.76 -2.72
N PHE A 92 -5.06 6.22 -2.43
CA PHE A 92 -6.05 5.86 -3.47
C PHE A 92 -6.69 7.10 -4.10
N SER A 93 -6.85 8.16 -3.32
CA SER A 93 -7.39 9.44 -3.82
C SER A 93 -6.45 10.08 -4.84
N LEU A 94 -5.12 10.09 -4.56
CA LEU A 94 -4.10 10.62 -5.46
C LEU A 94 -4.00 9.83 -6.77
N LEU A 95 -4.25 8.52 -6.73
CA LEU A 95 -4.28 7.68 -7.92
C LEU A 95 -5.53 7.95 -8.76
N ASN A 96 -6.70 8.02 -8.14
CA ASN A 96 -7.98 8.07 -8.84
C ASN A 96 -8.43 9.49 -9.19
N GLY A 97 -7.78 10.53 -8.65
CA GLY A 97 -8.23 11.92 -8.86
C GLY A 97 -9.56 12.24 -8.19
N ARG A 98 -9.90 11.53 -7.11
CA ARG A 98 -11.12 11.72 -6.35
C ARG A 98 -10.89 11.35 -4.88
N LYS A 99 -11.46 12.11 -3.95
CA LYS A 99 -11.41 11.76 -2.53
C LYS A 99 -12.07 10.39 -2.30
N ILE A 100 -11.35 9.47 -1.68
CA ILE A 100 -11.79 8.10 -1.36
C ILE A 100 -11.56 7.88 0.11
N GLN A 101 -12.60 7.42 0.81
CA GLN A 101 -12.55 7.05 2.22
C GLN A 101 -13.25 5.70 2.41
N TYR A 102 -12.78 4.91 3.37
CA TYR A 102 -13.44 3.68 3.80
C TYR A 102 -14.00 3.92 5.20
N ILE A 103 -15.32 3.98 5.32
CA ILE A 103 -16.03 4.35 6.55
C ILE A 103 -17.20 3.38 6.73
N ASN A 104 -17.32 2.80 7.92
CA ASN A 104 -18.40 1.85 8.25
C ASN A 104 -18.53 0.73 7.21
N GLN A 105 -17.39 0.15 6.82
CA GLN A 105 -17.28 -0.94 5.82
C GLN A 105 -17.80 -0.56 4.42
N GLN A 106 -17.85 0.72 4.09
CA GLN A 106 -18.28 1.21 2.79
C GLN A 106 -17.27 2.18 2.18
N VAL A 107 -17.13 2.13 0.86
CA VAL A 107 -16.36 3.11 0.11
C VAL A 107 -17.19 4.37 -0.09
N VAL A 108 -16.66 5.48 0.40
CA VAL A 108 -17.28 6.80 0.24
C VAL A 108 -16.44 7.62 -0.74
N LEU A 109 -17.09 8.05 -1.84
CA LEU A 109 -16.47 8.87 -2.86
C LEU A 109 -16.85 10.35 -2.63
N GLY A 110 -15.84 11.20 -2.46
CA GLY A 110 -16.00 12.65 -2.30
C GLY A 110 -15.65 13.43 -3.57
N ASP A 111 -15.14 14.65 -3.37
CA ASP A 111 -14.85 15.61 -4.44
C ASP A 111 -13.74 15.15 -5.37
N GLN A 112 -13.78 15.67 -6.61
CA GLN A 112 -12.70 15.49 -7.58
C GLN A 112 -11.46 16.27 -7.15
N GLN A 113 -10.28 15.71 -7.45
CA GLN A 113 -8.98 16.32 -7.22
C GLN A 113 -8.01 15.91 -8.35
N PRO A 114 -6.87 16.58 -8.52
CA PRO A 114 -5.91 16.19 -9.55
C PRO A 114 -5.35 14.79 -9.33
N VAL A 115 -5.21 14.02 -10.42
CA VAL A 115 -4.48 12.75 -10.44
C VAL A 115 -2.98 13.00 -10.28
N GLN A 116 -2.35 12.42 -9.26
CA GLN A 116 -0.94 12.67 -8.93
C GLN A 116 0.01 11.57 -9.44
N GLY A 117 -0.48 10.35 -9.66
CA GLY A 117 0.36 9.24 -10.05
C GLY A 117 -0.34 8.21 -10.95
N ASP A 118 0.41 7.21 -11.37
CA ASP A 118 -0.02 6.22 -12.35
C ASP A 118 -0.16 4.82 -11.74
N VAL A 119 0.59 4.53 -10.69
CA VAL A 119 0.61 3.25 -9.98
C VAL A 119 0.87 3.46 -8.48
N ILE A 120 0.24 2.67 -7.63
CA ILE A 120 0.57 2.58 -6.20
C ILE A 120 1.34 1.28 -5.99
N ALA A 121 2.52 1.38 -5.37
CA ALA A 121 3.29 0.23 -4.89
C ALA A 121 3.98 0.58 -3.57
N ASN A 122 3.51 -0.02 -2.48
CA ASN A 122 4.05 0.18 -1.12
C ASN A 122 3.56 -0.94 -0.18
N GLY A 123 3.62 -2.21 -0.63
CA GLY A 123 3.07 -3.32 0.12
C GLY A 123 1.55 -3.24 0.25
N VAL A 124 0.84 -2.95 -0.84
CA VAL A 124 -0.62 -2.75 -0.81
C VAL A 124 -1.33 -4.09 -0.74
N THR A 125 -1.91 -4.40 0.42
CA THR A 125 -2.76 -5.59 0.60
C THR A 125 -4.00 -5.51 -0.29
N THR A 126 -4.34 -6.61 -0.98
CA THR A 126 -5.47 -6.72 -1.92
C THR A 126 -6.80 -6.93 -1.18
N LEU A 127 -7.26 -5.91 -0.45
CA LEU A 127 -8.53 -5.95 0.28
C LEU A 127 -9.73 -5.73 -0.65
N ASP A 128 -10.88 -6.33 -0.33
CA ASP A 128 -12.08 -6.27 -1.17
C ASP A 128 -12.54 -4.84 -1.43
N TRP A 129 -12.63 -4.01 -0.39
CA TRP A 129 -13.03 -2.61 -0.57
C TRP A 129 -12.07 -1.82 -1.48
N ARG A 130 -10.77 -2.16 -1.51
CA ARG A 130 -9.79 -1.53 -2.41
C ARG A 130 -10.06 -1.92 -3.86
N ARG A 131 -10.53 -3.15 -4.11
CA ARG A 131 -10.95 -3.62 -5.45
C ARG A 131 -12.13 -2.85 -6.02
N GLU A 132 -12.93 -2.19 -5.18
CA GLU A 132 -14.00 -1.32 -5.65
C GLU A 132 -13.45 -0.07 -6.36
N VAL A 133 -12.26 0.40 -6.00
CA VAL A 133 -11.69 1.67 -6.47
C VAL A 133 -10.44 1.52 -7.34
N VAL A 134 -9.77 0.37 -7.32
CA VAL A 134 -8.58 0.09 -8.13
C VAL A 134 -8.63 -1.33 -8.71
N ASP A 135 -7.84 -1.58 -9.76
CA ASP A 135 -7.48 -2.91 -10.22
C ASP A 135 -6.07 -3.26 -9.72
N PHE A 136 -5.93 -4.45 -9.16
CA PHE A 136 -4.64 -4.96 -8.74
C PHE A 136 -3.93 -5.71 -9.87
N ALA A 137 -2.61 -5.64 -9.89
CA ALA A 137 -1.74 -6.52 -10.65
C ALA A 137 -1.73 -7.94 -10.04
N ASP A 138 -0.97 -8.84 -10.66
CA ASP A 138 -0.66 -10.14 -10.06
C ASP A 138 0.04 -9.93 -8.72
N PRO A 139 -0.30 -10.74 -7.69
CA PRO A 139 0.31 -10.63 -6.38
C PRO A 139 1.83 -10.80 -6.46
N TYR A 140 2.58 -9.92 -5.80
CA TYR A 140 4.04 -10.01 -5.77
C TYR A 140 4.59 -10.36 -4.39
N PHE A 141 3.82 -10.20 -3.31
CA PHE A 141 4.29 -10.49 -1.97
C PHE A 141 3.18 -11.15 -1.14
N PRO A 142 3.49 -12.17 -0.31
CA PRO A 142 2.52 -12.78 0.60
C PRO A 142 2.26 -11.86 1.79
N SER A 143 1.05 -11.94 2.36
CA SER A 143 0.69 -11.21 3.56
C SER A 143 -0.30 -12.00 4.42
N ALA A 144 -0.45 -11.59 5.64
CA ALA A 144 -1.50 -11.90 6.59
C ALA A 144 -1.39 -10.88 7.73
N VAL A 145 -2.38 -10.77 8.59
CA VAL A 145 -2.31 -9.97 9.81
C VAL A 145 -2.14 -10.87 11.01
N TRP A 146 -1.14 -10.56 11.83
CA TRP A 146 -0.80 -11.25 13.06
C TRP A 146 -1.01 -10.35 14.27
N LEU A 147 -1.31 -10.97 15.41
CA LEU A 147 -1.25 -10.31 16.71
C LEU A 147 0.18 -10.39 17.23
N VAL A 148 0.75 -9.23 17.52
CA VAL A 148 2.09 -9.09 18.11
C VAL A 148 1.94 -8.41 19.47
N ALA A 149 2.57 -8.96 20.50
CA ALA A 149 2.54 -8.41 21.85
C ALA A 149 3.96 -8.09 22.34
N ARG A 150 4.06 -7.27 23.39
CA ARG A 150 5.33 -7.14 24.11
C ARG A 150 5.76 -8.48 24.68
N ALA A 151 7.06 -8.70 24.78
CA ALA A 151 7.61 -9.96 25.29
C ALA A 151 7.20 -10.24 26.76
N ASP A 152 7.03 -9.17 27.57
CA ASP A 152 6.63 -9.23 28.99
C ASP A 152 5.10 -9.35 29.17
N SER A 153 4.30 -9.27 28.11
CA SER A 153 2.85 -9.45 28.17
C SER A 153 2.46 -10.85 28.61
N GLU A 154 1.32 -10.98 29.29
CA GLU A 154 0.72 -12.28 29.63
C GLU A 154 0.15 -13.02 28.41
N LEU A 155 -0.10 -12.32 27.28
CA LEU A 155 -0.48 -12.95 26.03
C LEU A 155 0.63 -13.90 25.57
N GLN A 156 0.34 -15.20 25.47
CA GLN A 156 1.32 -16.19 25.02
C GLN A 156 1.05 -16.60 23.58
N PRO A 157 2.12 -16.94 22.81
CA PRO A 157 1.96 -17.55 21.50
C PRO A 157 1.07 -18.78 21.57
N ILE A 158 0.17 -18.93 20.60
CA ILE A 158 -0.65 -20.14 20.50
C ILE A 158 0.19 -21.32 20.03
N THR A 159 -0.26 -22.54 20.31
CA THR A 159 0.23 -23.74 19.66
C THR A 159 -0.64 -23.99 18.43
N PRO A 160 -0.08 -23.92 17.20
CA PRO A 160 -0.85 -24.13 15.97
C PRO A 160 -1.51 -25.51 15.94
N LYS A 161 -2.77 -25.57 15.51
CA LYS A 161 -3.57 -26.80 15.40
C LYS A 161 -3.55 -27.42 13.99
N GLY A 162 -2.78 -26.84 13.08
CA GLY A 162 -2.68 -27.31 11.69
C GLY A 162 -3.81 -26.81 10.77
N ARG A 163 -4.79 -26.07 11.29
CA ARG A 163 -5.82 -25.38 10.51
C ARG A 163 -5.84 -23.89 10.86
N LEU A 164 -5.47 -23.03 9.90
CA LEU A 164 -5.36 -21.59 10.07
C LEU A 164 -6.64 -20.95 10.67
N SER A 165 -7.83 -21.42 10.25
CA SER A 165 -9.10 -20.91 10.79
C SER A 165 -9.28 -21.19 12.28
N GLU A 166 -8.80 -22.32 12.79
CA GLU A 166 -8.83 -22.64 14.23
C GLU A 166 -7.82 -21.81 15.01
N ASP A 167 -6.64 -21.61 14.42
CA ASP A 167 -5.60 -20.78 15.02
C ASP A 167 -6.06 -19.33 15.14
N ILE A 168 -6.73 -18.78 14.12
CA ILE A 168 -7.35 -17.44 14.18
C ILE A 168 -8.37 -17.35 15.30
N LEU A 169 -9.26 -18.35 15.41
CA LEU A 169 -10.27 -18.37 16.49
C LEU A 169 -9.61 -18.44 17.86
N GLN A 170 -8.56 -19.23 18.00
CA GLN A 170 -7.80 -19.37 19.25
C GLN A 170 -7.16 -18.03 19.64
N VAL A 171 -6.50 -17.33 18.71
CA VAL A 171 -5.91 -15.99 18.98
C VAL A 171 -7.00 -15.00 19.39
N LYS A 172 -8.11 -14.95 18.63
CA LYS A 172 -9.22 -14.03 18.92
C LYS A 172 -9.85 -14.29 20.31
N ALA A 173 -9.90 -15.54 20.75
CA ALA A 173 -10.41 -15.88 22.09
C ALA A 173 -9.53 -15.34 23.24
N LEU A 174 -8.23 -15.08 22.98
CA LEU A 174 -7.32 -14.50 23.97
C LEU A 174 -7.54 -12.99 24.17
N LEU A 175 -8.27 -12.31 23.28
CA LEU A 175 -8.33 -10.84 23.23
C LEU A 175 -9.34 -10.22 24.22
N LYS A 176 -10.22 -11.00 24.85
CA LYS A 176 -11.24 -10.46 25.76
C LYS A 176 -10.61 -9.65 26.89
N GLY A 177 -10.98 -8.36 26.94
CA GLY A 177 -10.47 -7.41 27.95
C GLY A 177 -9.00 -7.01 27.75
N ARG A 178 -8.36 -7.39 26.64
CA ARG A 178 -6.96 -7.04 26.32
C ARG A 178 -6.87 -5.82 25.41
N ASP A 179 -5.83 -5.02 25.61
CA ASP A 179 -5.57 -3.82 24.83
C ASP A 179 -4.88 -4.17 23.51
N VAL A 180 -5.56 -3.86 22.40
CA VAL A 180 -5.06 -4.12 21.03
C VAL A 180 -5.01 -2.82 20.25
N LEU A 181 -3.80 -2.38 19.90
CA LEU A 181 -3.59 -1.24 19.03
C LEU A 181 -3.91 -1.63 17.59
N ALA A 182 -4.76 -0.86 16.93
CA ALA A 182 -5.18 -1.06 15.55
C ALA A 182 -5.17 0.28 14.79
N MET A 183 -5.29 0.26 13.47
CA MET A 183 -5.25 1.48 12.66
C MET A 183 -6.34 1.48 11.59
N LYS A 184 -7.32 2.38 11.75
CA LYS A 184 -8.40 2.58 10.78
C LYS A 184 -7.85 2.93 9.37
N GLN A 185 -8.60 2.56 8.34
CA GLN A 185 -8.32 2.82 6.93
C GLN A 185 -7.01 2.19 6.41
N SER A 186 -6.44 1.25 7.13
CA SER A 186 -5.25 0.47 6.75
C SER A 186 -5.59 -1.02 6.62
N CYS A 187 -4.57 -1.87 6.36
CA CYS A 187 -4.73 -3.32 6.48
C CYS A 187 -4.91 -3.80 7.93
N LEU A 188 -4.65 -2.93 8.91
CA LEU A 188 -4.80 -3.20 10.34
C LEU A 188 -6.11 -2.61 10.91
N ASP A 189 -7.08 -2.31 10.04
CA ASP A 189 -8.39 -1.80 10.47
C ASP A 189 -9.14 -2.90 11.26
N PRO A 190 -9.53 -2.64 12.52
CA PRO A 190 -10.16 -3.64 13.38
C PRO A 190 -11.48 -4.19 12.82
N ASP A 191 -12.19 -3.41 12.01
CA ASP A 191 -13.46 -3.82 11.40
C ASP A 191 -13.27 -4.94 10.38
N LEU A 192 -12.10 -4.99 9.69
CA LEU A 192 -11.78 -6.06 8.75
C LEU A 192 -11.70 -7.44 9.42
N TYR A 193 -11.42 -7.46 10.72
CA TYR A 193 -11.20 -8.71 11.47
C TYR A 193 -12.25 -8.95 12.53
N ASN A 194 -13.30 -8.12 12.61
CA ASN A 194 -14.37 -8.18 13.63
C ASN A 194 -13.81 -8.20 15.06
N LEU A 195 -12.81 -7.36 15.34
CA LEU A 195 -12.18 -7.33 16.68
C LEU A 195 -13.14 -6.91 17.78
N GLU A 196 -14.14 -6.10 17.49
CA GLU A 196 -15.20 -5.72 18.46
C GLU A 196 -15.92 -6.94 19.06
N LEU A 197 -16.12 -8.00 18.24
CA LEU A 197 -16.80 -9.22 18.68
C LEU A 197 -15.96 -10.09 19.62
N THR A 198 -14.67 -9.80 19.74
CA THR A 198 -13.76 -10.53 20.63
C THR A 198 -13.82 -10.05 22.08
N GLY A 199 -14.41 -8.88 22.30
CA GLY A 199 -14.37 -8.18 23.61
C GLY A 199 -13.00 -7.56 23.90
N ALA A 200 -12.15 -7.35 22.90
CA ALA A 200 -10.90 -6.59 23.01
C ALA A 200 -11.16 -5.11 23.28
N ASN A 201 -10.28 -4.49 24.06
CA ASN A 201 -10.18 -3.04 24.14
C ASN A 201 -9.39 -2.52 22.93
N VAL A 202 -10.09 -2.18 21.85
CA VAL A 202 -9.45 -1.69 20.62
C VAL A 202 -8.98 -0.25 20.82
N ILE A 203 -7.68 -0.04 20.77
CA ILE A 203 -7.04 1.28 20.90
C ILE A 203 -6.74 1.82 19.51
N LEU A 204 -7.31 2.98 19.21
CA LEU A 204 -7.06 3.70 17.96
C LEU A 204 -6.17 4.91 18.26
N PRO A 205 -5.10 5.16 17.48
CA PRO A 205 -4.25 6.31 17.71
C PRO A 205 -5.02 7.63 17.60
N VAL A 206 -4.89 8.48 18.60
CA VAL A 206 -5.51 9.84 18.61
C VAL A 206 -4.84 10.78 17.61
N LYS A 207 -3.53 10.58 17.37
CA LYS A 207 -2.74 11.33 16.36
C LYS A 207 -2.47 10.42 15.17
N ALA A 208 -2.38 11.02 13.98
CA ALA A 208 -2.00 10.28 12.78
C ALA A 208 -0.63 9.58 13.02
N ARG A 209 -0.65 8.26 13.04
CA ARG A 209 0.55 7.41 13.11
C ARG A 209 0.81 6.78 11.76
N ASN A 210 2.06 6.42 11.52
CA ASN A 210 2.43 5.52 10.43
C ASN A 210 2.38 4.08 10.92
N LEU A 211 2.21 3.12 10.03
CA LEU A 211 2.22 1.69 10.40
C LEU A 211 3.55 1.28 11.07
N ASN A 212 4.67 1.87 10.67
CA ASN A 212 5.98 1.64 11.29
C ASN A 212 6.08 2.06 12.77
N GLU A 213 5.09 2.78 13.29
CA GLU A 213 5.06 3.25 14.68
C GLU A 213 4.24 2.34 15.61
N MET A 214 3.64 1.27 15.07
CA MET A 214 2.80 0.36 15.87
C MET A 214 3.62 -0.39 16.94
N VAL A 215 4.79 -0.92 16.59
CA VAL A 215 5.67 -1.59 17.57
C VAL A 215 6.28 -0.60 18.56
N PRO A 216 6.88 0.53 18.17
CA PRO A 216 7.26 1.57 19.12
C PRO A 216 6.15 1.95 20.11
N ALA A 217 4.89 2.01 19.66
CA ALA A 217 3.77 2.35 20.53
C ALA A 217 3.52 1.29 21.62
N ILE A 218 3.50 0.01 21.29
CA ILE A 218 3.34 -1.03 22.32
C ILE A 218 4.55 -1.10 23.25
N LEU A 219 5.77 -0.87 22.76
CA LEU A 219 6.97 -0.80 23.61
C LEU A 219 6.95 0.41 24.55
N ASN A 220 6.26 1.49 24.18
CA ASN A 220 6.00 2.65 25.03
C ASN A 220 4.76 2.47 25.95
N ASN A 221 4.18 1.28 26.04
CA ASN A 221 2.98 0.96 26.84
C ASN A 221 1.70 1.70 26.39
N ASP A 222 1.58 2.11 25.11
CA ASP A 222 0.33 2.67 24.58
C ASP A 222 -0.77 1.59 24.46
N ALA A 223 -0.37 0.32 24.34
CA ALA A 223 -1.22 -0.88 24.37
C ALA A 223 -0.37 -2.12 24.74
N GLU A 224 -1.03 -3.23 25.11
CA GLU A 224 -0.36 -4.50 25.38
C GLU A 224 0.13 -5.20 24.11
N SER A 225 -0.65 -5.08 23.05
CA SER A 225 -0.44 -5.73 21.78
C SER A 225 -0.86 -4.85 20.59
N THR A 226 -0.49 -5.27 19.40
CA THR A 226 -0.86 -4.60 18.16
C THR A 226 -1.12 -5.60 17.04
N LEU A 227 -1.94 -5.19 16.07
CA LEU A 227 -1.98 -5.84 14.77
C LEU A 227 -0.75 -5.43 13.95
N LEU A 228 -0.13 -6.38 13.27
CA LEU A 228 0.89 -6.14 12.24
C LEU A 228 0.66 -7.07 11.06
N ASP A 229 0.97 -6.64 9.85
CA ASP A 229 1.10 -7.61 8.77
C ASP A 229 2.43 -8.38 8.83
N VAL A 230 2.49 -9.46 8.08
CA VAL A 230 3.66 -10.36 8.07
C VAL A 230 4.95 -9.62 7.72
N ALA A 231 4.91 -8.76 6.69
CA ALA A 231 6.12 -8.07 6.24
C ALA A 231 6.69 -7.14 7.33
N ASP A 232 5.80 -6.38 7.99
CA ASP A 232 6.19 -5.49 9.09
C ASP A 232 6.62 -6.28 10.33
N THR A 233 5.94 -7.40 10.62
CA THR A 233 6.32 -8.30 11.72
C THR A 233 7.73 -8.87 11.53
N LEU A 234 8.09 -9.32 10.33
CA LEU A 234 9.42 -9.85 10.05
C LEU A 234 10.52 -8.81 10.24
N ILE A 235 10.26 -7.55 9.88
CA ILE A 235 11.18 -6.43 10.12
C ILE A 235 11.23 -6.09 11.61
N ALA A 236 10.08 -6.07 12.28
CA ALA A 236 9.99 -5.75 13.69
C ALA A 236 10.76 -6.75 14.57
N LEU A 237 10.64 -8.04 14.30
CA LEU A 237 11.38 -9.09 15.01
C LEU A 237 12.91 -8.94 14.87
N GLN A 238 13.39 -8.44 13.73
CA GLN A 238 14.82 -8.15 13.53
C GLN A 238 15.27 -6.89 14.27
N LYS A 239 14.38 -5.88 14.34
CA LYS A 239 14.71 -4.58 14.92
C LYS A 239 14.61 -4.55 16.45
N TRP A 240 13.69 -5.34 17.02
CA TRP A 240 13.44 -5.43 18.46
C TRP A 240 13.50 -6.89 18.94
N PRO A 241 14.66 -7.55 18.82
CA PRO A 241 14.82 -8.95 19.21
C PRO A 241 14.62 -9.13 20.72
N GLY A 242 13.70 -10.04 21.10
CA GLY A 242 13.40 -10.32 22.49
C GLY A 242 12.48 -9.29 23.19
N GLU A 243 12.10 -8.19 22.53
CA GLU A 243 11.19 -7.19 23.10
C GLU A 243 9.75 -7.43 22.70
N ILE A 244 9.52 -8.15 21.62
CA ILE A 244 8.18 -8.50 21.11
C ILE A 244 8.08 -10.00 20.82
N LYS A 245 6.84 -10.51 20.78
CA LYS A 245 6.53 -11.89 20.40
C LYS A 245 5.29 -11.93 19.50
N VAL A 246 5.25 -12.86 18.57
CA VAL A 246 4.08 -13.15 17.75
C VAL A 246 3.15 -14.07 18.55
N VAL A 247 1.93 -13.64 18.79
CA VAL A 247 0.92 -14.45 19.49
C VAL A 247 0.26 -15.43 18.51
N GLY A 248 -0.06 -14.98 17.29
CA GLY A 248 -0.60 -15.82 16.24
C GLY A 248 -1.40 -15.04 15.20
N PRO A 249 -2.05 -15.74 14.25
CA PRO A 249 -2.75 -15.13 13.14
C PRO A 249 -4.09 -14.50 13.55
N ILE A 250 -4.42 -13.36 12.95
CA ILE A 250 -5.72 -12.66 13.07
C ILE A 250 -6.53 -12.77 11.78
N SER A 251 -5.83 -12.87 10.63
CA SER A 251 -6.46 -12.99 9.32
C SER A 251 -6.10 -14.29 8.61
N PRO A 252 -6.88 -14.74 7.63
CA PRO A 252 -6.41 -15.69 6.62
C PRO A 252 -5.25 -15.10 5.83
N GLU A 253 -4.65 -15.91 4.96
CA GLU A 253 -3.64 -15.44 4.02
C GLU A 253 -4.18 -14.34 3.13
N GLN A 254 -3.35 -13.36 2.90
CA GLN A 254 -3.58 -12.20 2.05
C GLN A 254 -2.40 -12.04 1.10
N HIS A 255 -2.56 -11.16 0.11
CA HIS A 255 -1.51 -10.86 -0.84
C HIS A 255 -1.32 -9.36 -0.99
N MET A 256 -0.12 -8.94 -1.36
CA MET A 256 0.19 -7.58 -1.74
C MET A 256 0.42 -7.51 -3.25
N ALA A 257 -0.12 -6.46 -3.86
CA ALA A 257 -0.01 -6.22 -5.30
C ALA A 257 0.05 -4.73 -5.61
N ALA A 258 0.66 -4.36 -6.74
CA ALA A 258 0.60 -3.01 -7.25
C ALA A 258 -0.84 -2.67 -7.69
N ALA A 259 -1.28 -1.44 -7.38
CA ALA A 259 -2.64 -0.99 -7.67
C ALA A 259 -2.65 0.06 -8.78
N PHE A 260 -3.56 -0.11 -9.72
CA PHE A 260 -3.75 0.72 -10.90
C PHE A 260 -5.16 1.28 -10.94
N ARG A 261 -5.37 2.40 -11.65
CA ARG A 261 -6.73 2.86 -11.94
C ARG A 261 -7.47 1.83 -12.79
N LYS A 262 -8.77 1.70 -12.58
CA LYS A 262 -9.64 0.81 -13.38
C LYS A 262 -9.62 1.14 -14.88
N ASN A 263 -9.34 2.38 -15.23
CA ASN A 263 -9.21 2.83 -16.63
C ASN A 263 -7.75 2.87 -17.12
N SER A 264 -6.85 2.12 -16.48
CA SER A 264 -5.44 1.94 -16.92
C SER A 264 -5.08 0.46 -17.10
N PRO A 265 -5.88 -0.33 -17.86
CA PRO A 265 -5.69 -1.78 -17.99
C PRO A 265 -4.41 -2.14 -18.75
N GLN A 266 -3.95 -1.30 -19.68
CA GLN A 266 -2.74 -1.58 -20.46
C GLN A 266 -1.48 -1.41 -19.62
N LEU A 267 -1.43 -0.39 -18.76
CA LEU A 267 -0.34 -0.20 -17.81
C LEU A 267 -0.25 -1.39 -16.84
N ARG A 268 -1.39 -1.83 -16.29
CA ARG A 268 -1.45 -3.01 -15.42
C ARG A 268 -0.96 -4.28 -16.13
N LYS A 269 -1.43 -4.51 -17.37
CA LYS A 269 -0.97 -5.65 -18.19
C LYS A 269 0.54 -5.60 -18.45
N ALA A 270 1.08 -4.43 -18.77
CA ALA A 270 2.51 -4.24 -18.98
C ALA A 270 3.31 -4.55 -17.71
N PHE A 271 2.80 -4.15 -16.54
CA PHE A 271 3.42 -4.48 -15.26
C PHE A 271 3.41 -5.98 -14.98
N ASN A 272 2.30 -6.68 -15.20
CA ASN A 272 2.23 -8.14 -15.02
C ASN A 272 3.22 -8.89 -15.93
N LEU A 273 3.38 -8.45 -17.18
CA LEU A 273 4.38 -9.02 -18.08
C LEU A 273 5.81 -8.78 -17.59
N TYR A 274 6.11 -7.58 -17.12
CA TYR A 274 7.40 -7.26 -16.50
C TYR A 274 7.64 -8.11 -15.24
N LEU A 275 6.64 -8.22 -14.34
CA LEU A 275 6.75 -9.02 -13.12
C LEU A 275 7.00 -10.50 -13.45
N LYS A 276 6.28 -11.06 -14.44
CA LYS A 276 6.50 -12.42 -14.91
C LYS A 276 7.94 -12.62 -15.43
N GLN A 277 8.46 -11.67 -16.20
CA GLN A 277 9.83 -11.72 -16.72
C GLN A 277 10.87 -11.75 -15.59
N ILE A 278 10.81 -10.80 -14.62
CA ILE A 278 11.80 -10.71 -13.53
C ILE A 278 11.69 -11.85 -12.51
N ARG A 279 10.53 -12.52 -12.44
CA ARG A 279 10.37 -13.78 -11.69
C ARG A 279 11.08 -14.92 -12.41
N ALA A 280 10.85 -15.07 -13.71
CA ALA A 280 11.43 -16.15 -14.51
C ALA A 280 12.97 -16.09 -14.54
N ASP A 281 13.57 -14.89 -14.59
CA ASP A 281 15.04 -14.72 -14.58
C ASP A 281 15.67 -14.68 -13.17
N GLY A 282 14.84 -14.76 -12.12
CA GLY A 282 15.25 -14.76 -10.72
C GLY A 282 15.62 -13.38 -10.16
N SER A 283 15.53 -12.30 -10.93
CA SER A 283 15.83 -10.93 -10.49
C SER A 283 14.91 -10.50 -9.37
N TYR A 284 13.62 -10.88 -9.45
CA TYR A 284 12.65 -10.59 -8.40
C TYR A 284 13.03 -11.21 -7.06
N ASN A 285 13.39 -12.50 -7.03
CA ASN A 285 13.77 -13.17 -5.80
C ASN A 285 15.07 -12.59 -5.20
N LYS A 286 16.02 -12.14 -6.03
CA LYS A 286 17.21 -11.42 -5.55
C LYS A 286 16.82 -10.10 -4.89
N MET A 287 15.90 -9.36 -5.48
CA MET A 287 15.38 -8.10 -4.94
C MET A 287 14.66 -8.33 -3.60
N VAL A 288 13.77 -9.32 -3.51
CA VAL A 288 13.07 -9.68 -2.26
C VAL A 288 14.06 -10.09 -1.17
N LYS A 289 15.08 -10.93 -1.48
CA LYS A 289 16.11 -11.35 -0.51
C LYS A 289 16.88 -10.18 0.09
N LYS A 290 17.08 -9.10 -0.67
CA LYS A 290 17.76 -7.90 -0.18
C LYS A 290 16.98 -7.19 0.93
N TYR A 291 15.65 -7.16 0.84
CA TYR A 291 14.78 -6.40 1.75
C TYR A 291 14.08 -7.26 2.80
N TYR A 292 13.76 -8.50 2.47
CA TYR A 292 12.97 -9.45 3.27
C TYR A 292 13.57 -10.87 3.24
N PRO A 293 14.81 -11.08 3.64
CA PRO A 293 15.44 -12.42 3.55
C PRO A 293 14.65 -13.50 4.30
N ALA A 294 14.06 -13.16 5.45
CA ALA A 294 13.32 -14.10 6.28
C ALA A 294 11.99 -14.58 5.65
N VAL A 295 11.42 -13.86 4.68
CA VAL A 295 10.13 -14.23 4.09
C VAL A 295 10.18 -15.58 3.37
N PHE A 296 11.33 -15.95 2.81
CA PHE A 296 11.52 -17.24 2.13
C PHE A 296 11.44 -18.44 3.08
N HIS A 297 11.71 -18.24 4.36
CA HIS A 297 11.58 -19.28 5.36
C HIS A 297 10.10 -19.59 5.66
N PHE A 298 9.25 -18.58 5.67
CA PHE A 298 7.83 -18.72 6.02
C PHE A 298 6.93 -18.94 4.79
N TYR A 299 7.31 -18.38 3.63
CA TYR A 299 6.51 -18.35 2.41
C TYR A 299 7.31 -18.82 1.19
N GLY A 300 8.18 -19.83 1.36
CA GLY A 300 9.05 -20.33 0.28
C GLY A 300 8.27 -20.75 -0.97
N GLU A 301 7.10 -21.38 -0.79
CA GLU A 301 6.23 -21.79 -1.89
C GLU A 301 5.75 -20.62 -2.74
N PHE A 302 5.36 -19.50 -2.14
CA PHE A 302 4.93 -18.30 -2.88
C PHE A 302 5.98 -17.79 -3.87
N PHE A 303 7.27 -17.97 -3.55
CA PHE A 303 8.38 -17.54 -4.40
C PHE A 303 8.92 -18.64 -5.31
N SER A 304 8.52 -19.89 -5.12
CA SER A 304 8.89 -21.04 -5.96
C SER A 304 7.90 -21.31 -7.09
N THR A 305 6.61 -21.09 -6.87
CA THR A 305 5.52 -21.36 -7.82
C THR A 305 5.40 -20.35 -8.96
N ALA A 306 6.28 -19.36 -9.04
CA ALA A 306 6.29 -18.37 -10.11
C ALA A 306 6.64 -18.93 -11.51
N ILE A 307 6.77 -20.24 -11.68
CA ILE A 307 7.15 -20.90 -12.95
C ILE A 307 5.99 -21.71 -13.56
N GLU A 308 4.96 -22.05 -12.79
CA GLU A 308 3.81 -22.82 -13.33
C GLU A 308 2.60 -21.90 -13.56
N GLU A 309 2.12 -21.95 -14.76
CA GLU A 309 1.02 -21.28 -15.43
C GLU A 309 -0.20 -20.91 -14.55
N ILE A 310 -0.57 -19.64 -14.56
CA ILE A 310 -1.95 -19.18 -14.42
C ILE A 310 -2.38 -18.52 -15.74
#